data_74ceb91590db7315b4b6c2f08ab6ffde
#
_entry.id   74ceb91590db7315b4b6c2f08ab6ffde
#
_cell.length_a   1.000
_cell.length_b   1.000
_cell.length_c   1.000
_cell.angle_alpha   90.00
_cell.angle_beta   90.00
_cell.angle_gamma   90.00
#
_symmetry.space_group_name_H-M   'P 1'
#
loop_
_entity.id
_entity.type
_entity.pdbx_description
1 polymer ?
#
loop_
_entity_poly.entity_id
_entity_poly.type
_entity_poly.pdbx_seq_one_letter_code
_entity_poly.pdbx_strand_id
1 'polypeptide(L)'
;LDGVKLALKVLNEYYAKEGKAHTAQSGGGSSIIGLLEVVESDFSKDLAEIETTEETAAAEYERQTKDNAVEKTTKTKDVEHKTKESVDLDKESAELKTDREQVQAELDAVLEYLEKIHKECDE
;
A
#
# COMPACT_ATOMS: atom_id res chain seq x y z
N LEU A 1 -13.11 0.07 -31.23
CA LEU A 1 -14.56 0.23 -31.22
C LEU A 1 -15.05 1.12 -32.36
N ASP A 2 -14.47 2.32 -32.57
CA ASP A 2 -14.90 3.28 -33.61
C ASP A 2 -14.83 2.73 -35.03
N GLY A 3 -13.78 1.95 -35.33
CA GLY A 3 -13.66 1.28 -36.64
C GLY A 3 -14.80 0.29 -36.92
N VAL A 4 -15.24 -0.47 -35.91
CA VAL A 4 -16.37 -1.41 -36.04
C VAL A 4 -17.69 -0.64 -36.24
N LYS A 5 -17.89 0.44 -35.47
CA LYS A 5 -19.06 1.31 -35.63
C LYS A 5 -19.14 1.95 -37.00
N LEU A 6 -17.99 2.42 -37.52
CA LEU A 6 -17.91 2.99 -38.86
C LEU A 6 -18.20 1.94 -39.94
N ALA A 7 -17.62 0.74 -39.82
CA ALA A 7 -17.88 -0.37 -40.75
C ALA A 7 -19.36 -0.76 -40.77
N LEU A 8 -20.00 -0.90 -39.57
CA LEU A 8 -21.42 -1.16 -39.44
C LEU A 8 -22.27 -0.09 -40.10
N LYS A 9 -21.93 1.19 -39.90
CA LYS A 9 -22.63 2.31 -40.53
C LYS A 9 -22.59 2.24 -42.05
N VAL A 10 -21.39 2.06 -42.60
CA VAL A 10 -21.18 1.98 -44.05
C VAL A 10 -21.91 0.79 -44.64
N LEU A 11 -21.82 -0.39 -44.02
CA LEU A 11 -22.52 -1.59 -44.47
C LEU A 11 -24.03 -1.45 -44.40
N ASN A 12 -24.55 -0.93 -43.33
CA ASN A 12 -26.00 -0.68 -43.21
C ASN A 12 -26.51 0.33 -44.23
N GLU A 13 -25.77 1.43 -44.47
CA GLU A 13 -26.12 2.40 -45.51
C GLU A 13 -26.09 1.81 -46.91
N TYR A 14 -25.10 0.96 -47.21
CA TYR A 14 -24.97 0.28 -48.50
C TYR A 14 -26.14 -0.67 -48.77
N TYR A 15 -26.43 -1.57 -47.82
CA TYR A 15 -27.51 -2.55 -47.98
C TYR A 15 -28.90 -1.95 -47.87
N ALA A 16 -29.07 -0.85 -47.12
CA ALA A 16 -30.36 -0.14 -47.10
C ALA A 16 -30.68 0.54 -48.42
N LYS A 17 -29.70 1.00 -49.18
CA LYS A 17 -29.89 1.61 -50.51
C LYS A 17 -30.17 0.56 -51.62
N GLU A 18 -29.67 -0.66 -51.45
CA GLU A 18 -29.86 -1.74 -52.42
C GLU A 18 -31.16 -2.54 -52.26
N GLY A 19 -32.02 -2.21 -51.30
CA GLY A 19 -33.30 -2.91 -50.99
C GLY A 19 -34.30 -3.01 -52.13
N LYS A 20 -33.94 -2.61 -53.40
CA LYS A 20 -34.77 -2.74 -54.61
C LYS A 20 -34.14 -3.53 -55.74
N ALA A 21 -32.86 -3.94 -55.68
CA ALA A 21 -32.14 -4.51 -56.84
C ALA A 21 -31.65 -5.96 -56.68
N HIS A 22 -31.50 -6.51 -55.47
CA HIS A 22 -30.96 -7.85 -55.27
C HIS A 22 -31.78 -8.74 -54.36
N THR A 23 -32.86 -9.32 -54.90
CA THR A 23 -33.68 -10.34 -54.22
C THR A 23 -33.02 -11.74 -54.20
N ALA A 24 -31.80 -11.91 -54.67
CA ALA A 24 -31.17 -13.22 -54.82
C ALA A 24 -30.01 -13.55 -53.86
N GLN A 25 -29.59 -12.64 -52.99
CA GLN A 25 -28.43 -12.89 -52.06
C GLN A 25 -28.66 -12.28 -50.68
N SER A 26 -29.82 -12.42 -50.12
CA SER A 26 -30.18 -11.86 -48.79
C SER A 26 -29.54 -12.58 -47.57
N GLY A 27 -28.75 -13.64 -47.80
CA GLY A 27 -28.20 -14.45 -46.72
C GLY A 27 -26.81 -14.01 -46.21
N GLY A 28 -25.94 -13.47 -47.08
CA GLY A 28 -24.53 -13.22 -46.71
C GLY A 28 -24.30 -11.89 -45.99
N GLY A 29 -24.86 -10.80 -46.47
CA GLY A 29 -24.66 -9.47 -45.89
C GLY A 29 -25.29 -9.31 -44.50
N SER A 30 -26.52 -9.83 -44.31
CA SER A 30 -27.21 -9.83 -43.04
C SER A 30 -26.47 -10.62 -41.95
N SER A 31 -25.81 -11.73 -42.30
CA SER A 31 -25.03 -12.54 -41.36
C SER A 31 -23.76 -11.81 -40.91
N ILE A 32 -23.07 -11.10 -41.85
CA ILE A 32 -21.86 -10.33 -41.52
C ILE A 32 -22.20 -9.10 -40.65
N ILE A 33 -23.24 -8.38 -40.97
CA ILE A 33 -23.73 -7.24 -40.15
C ILE A 33 -24.09 -7.72 -38.77
N GLY A 34 -24.88 -8.80 -38.61
CA GLY A 34 -25.20 -9.37 -37.32
C GLY A 34 -23.98 -9.80 -36.50
N LEU A 35 -22.93 -10.37 -37.14
CA LEU A 35 -21.69 -10.69 -36.43
C LEU A 35 -20.96 -9.43 -35.96
N LEU A 36 -20.90 -8.39 -36.80
CA LEU A 36 -20.27 -7.11 -36.42
C LEU A 36 -21.05 -6.38 -35.32
N GLU A 37 -22.37 -6.48 -35.27
CA GLU A 37 -23.20 -5.94 -34.17
C GLU A 37 -22.90 -6.63 -32.86
N VAL A 38 -22.73 -7.96 -32.84
CA VAL A 38 -22.31 -8.71 -31.66
C VAL A 38 -20.91 -8.24 -31.20
N VAL A 39 -19.94 -8.14 -32.10
CA VAL A 39 -18.58 -7.67 -31.80
C VAL A 39 -18.60 -6.24 -31.28
N GLU A 40 -19.42 -5.36 -31.85
CA GLU A 40 -19.57 -3.97 -31.37
C GLU A 40 -20.14 -3.93 -29.95
N SER A 41 -21.16 -4.73 -29.68
CA SER A 41 -21.77 -4.86 -28.36
C SER A 41 -20.79 -5.39 -27.31
N ASP A 42 -20.05 -6.45 -27.65
CA ASP A 42 -19.06 -7.04 -26.76
C ASP A 42 -17.93 -6.05 -26.45
N PHE A 43 -17.37 -5.40 -27.48
CA PHE A 43 -16.32 -4.39 -27.30
C PHE A 43 -16.82 -3.16 -26.52
N SER A 44 -18.08 -2.77 -26.66
CA SER A 44 -18.66 -1.67 -25.90
C SER A 44 -18.78 -2.03 -24.40
N LYS A 45 -19.18 -3.27 -24.13
CA LYS A 45 -19.26 -3.81 -22.78
C LYS A 45 -17.88 -3.93 -22.13
N ASP A 46 -16.92 -4.55 -22.85
CA ASP A 46 -15.55 -4.73 -22.38
C ASP A 46 -14.87 -3.37 -22.09
N LEU A 47 -15.09 -2.37 -22.97
CA LEU A 47 -14.55 -1.02 -22.76
C LEU A 47 -15.10 -0.40 -21.48
N ALA A 48 -16.41 -0.46 -21.24
CA ALA A 48 -17.02 0.08 -20.04
C ALA A 48 -16.52 -0.64 -18.76
N GLU A 49 -16.29 -1.94 -18.84
CA GLU A 49 -15.76 -2.74 -17.74
C GLU A 49 -14.27 -2.39 -17.44
N ILE A 50 -13.46 -2.20 -18.48
CA ILE A 50 -12.07 -1.76 -18.38
C ILE A 50 -11.99 -0.34 -17.79
N GLU A 51 -12.79 0.61 -18.29
CA GLU A 51 -12.83 1.99 -17.78
C GLU A 51 -13.21 2.04 -16.29
N THR A 52 -14.23 1.28 -15.88
CA THR A 52 -14.66 1.19 -14.48
C THR A 52 -13.57 0.57 -13.59
N THR A 53 -12.90 -0.46 -14.08
CA THR A 53 -11.81 -1.12 -13.36
C THR A 53 -10.62 -0.20 -13.18
N GLU A 54 -10.24 0.53 -14.23
CA GLU A 54 -9.14 1.51 -14.19
C GLU A 54 -9.45 2.67 -13.23
N GLU A 55 -10.66 3.23 -13.28
CA GLU A 55 -11.07 4.29 -12.36
C GLU A 55 -11.01 3.84 -10.90
N THR A 56 -11.49 2.61 -10.63
CA THR A 56 -11.44 2.02 -9.29
C THR A 56 -9.99 1.80 -8.83
N ALA A 57 -9.15 1.24 -9.69
CA ALA A 57 -7.75 1.00 -9.39
C ALA A 57 -6.97 2.30 -9.16
N ALA A 58 -7.23 3.34 -9.97
CA ALA A 58 -6.61 4.65 -9.81
C ALA A 58 -7.01 5.31 -8.48
N ALA A 59 -8.30 5.27 -8.11
CA ALA A 59 -8.77 5.79 -6.84
C ALA A 59 -8.17 5.04 -5.64
N GLU A 60 -8.06 3.73 -5.71
CA GLU A 60 -7.43 2.91 -4.67
C GLU A 60 -5.92 3.19 -4.55
N TYR A 61 -5.21 3.33 -5.66
CA TYR A 61 -3.80 3.71 -5.66
C TYR A 61 -3.56 5.08 -5.02
N GLU A 62 -4.41 6.06 -5.33
CA GLU A 62 -4.31 7.40 -4.72
C GLU A 62 -4.53 7.33 -3.20
N ARG A 63 -5.54 6.60 -2.75
CA ARG A 63 -5.82 6.39 -1.33
C ARG A 63 -4.65 5.71 -0.62
N GLN A 64 -4.17 4.60 -1.18
CA GLN A 64 -3.05 3.84 -0.60
C GLN A 64 -1.75 4.66 -0.54
N THR A 65 -1.51 5.49 -1.56
CA THR A 65 -0.34 6.39 -1.58
C THR A 65 -0.40 7.43 -0.47
N LYS A 66 -1.58 8.01 -0.21
CA LYS A 66 -1.80 8.95 0.91
C LYS A 66 -1.62 8.26 2.26
N ASP A 67 -2.23 7.09 2.44
CA ASP A 67 -2.12 6.31 3.68
C ASP A 67 -0.66 5.94 3.96
N ASN A 68 0.08 5.48 2.96
CA ASN A 68 1.51 5.18 3.07
C ASN A 68 2.36 6.40 3.44
N ALA A 69 2.05 7.58 2.90
CA ALA A 69 2.75 8.82 3.25
C ALA A 69 2.54 9.19 4.73
N VAL A 70 1.31 9.07 5.23
CA VAL A 70 0.98 9.31 6.65
C VAL A 70 1.69 8.28 7.54
N GLU A 71 1.59 7.00 7.21
CA GLU A 71 2.22 5.93 7.97
C GLU A 71 3.74 6.08 8.03
N LYS A 72 4.39 6.40 6.90
CA LYS A 72 5.82 6.68 6.83
C LYS A 72 6.22 7.84 7.75
N THR A 73 5.45 8.92 7.76
CA THR A 73 5.71 10.08 8.61
C THR A 73 5.60 9.70 10.09
N THR A 74 4.55 8.98 10.48
CA THR A 74 4.34 8.50 11.85
C THR A 74 5.48 7.59 12.30
N LYS A 75 5.82 6.58 11.50
CA LYS A 75 6.91 5.64 11.80
C LYS A 75 8.27 6.35 11.91
N THR A 76 8.52 7.37 11.08
CA THR A 76 9.75 8.16 11.17
C THR A 76 9.83 8.89 12.51
N LYS A 77 8.74 9.52 12.98
CA LYS A 77 8.68 10.18 14.28
C LYS A 77 8.82 9.21 15.44
N ASP A 78 8.21 8.04 15.34
CA ASP A 78 8.36 6.99 16.37
C ASP A 78 9.81 6.51 16.48
N VAL A 79 10.51 6.34 15.36
CA VAL A 79 11.94 5.97 15.34
C VAL A 79 12.80 7.08 15.97
N GLU A 80 12.57 8.35 15.60
CA GLU A 80 13.27 9.49 16.20
C GLU A 80 13.09 9.51 17.72
N HIS A 81 11.85 9.36 18.21
CA HIS A 81 11.53 9.36 19.64
C HIS A 81 12.18 8.18 20.38
N LYS A 82 12.01 6.96 19.86
CA LYS A 82 12.58 5.75 20.46
C LYS A 82 14.11 5.76 20.47
N THR A 83 14.72 6.32 19.43
CA THR A 83 16.19 6.46 19.39
C THR A 83 16.68 7.40 20.50
N LYS A 84 16.00 8.54 20.70
CA LYS A 84 16.33 9.46 21.77
C LYS A 84 16.12 8.82 23.14
N GLU A 85 14.98 8.18 23.36
CA GLU A 85 14.67 7.48 24.60
C GLU A 85 15.70 6.40 24.93
N SER A 86 16.15 5.63 23.94
CA SER A 86 17.22 4.63 24.11
C SER A 86 18.52 5.25 24.59
N VAL A 87 18.94 6.37 23.98
CA VAL A 87 20.16 7.08 24.39
C VAL A 87 20.06 7.63 25.82
N ASP A 88 18.90 8.20 26.17
CA ASP A 88 18.66 8.74 27.53
C ASP A 88 18.66 7.61 28.56
N LEU A 89 18.05 6.46 28.28
CA LEU A 89 18.08 5.27 29.14
C LEU A 89 19.47 4.67 29.30
N ASP A 90 20.27 4.62 28.24
CA ASP A 90 21.65 4.14 28.28
C ASP A 90 22.50 5.01 29.22
N LYS A 91 22.30 6.34 29.14
CA LYS A 91 22.98 7.30 30.02
C LYS A 91 22.57 7.11 31.47
N GLU A 92 21.28 7.05 31.77
CA GLU A 92 20.76 6.83 33.13
C GLU A 92 21.25 5.49 33.69
N SER A 93 21.26 4.43 32.88
CA SER A 93 21.81 3.12 33.27
C SER A 93 23.29 3.20 33.64
N ALA A 94 24.08 3.96 32.90
CA ALA A 94 25.49 4.15 33.20
C ALA A 94 25.70 4.96 34.50
N GLU A 95 24.93 6.01 34.75
CA GLU A 95 24.94 6.80 35.98
C GLU A 95 24.58 5.94 37.20
N LEU A 96 23.48 5.21 37.14
CA LEU A 96 23.03 4.30 38.20
C LEU A 96 24.04 3.18 38.50
N LYS A 97 24.74 2.69 37.47
CA LYS A 97 25.79 1.71 37.66
C LYS A 97 26.97 2.29 38.47
N THR A 98 27.36 3.52 38.15
CA THR A 98 28.45 4.23 38.86
C THR A 98 28.05 4.47 40.33
N ASP A 99 26.83 4.95 40.58
CA ASP A 99 26.30 5.18 41.90
C ASP A 99 26.27 3.88 42.72
N ARG A 100 25.83 2.78 42.11
CA ARG A 100 25.85 1.48 42.78
C ARG A 100 27.21 1.01 43.15
N GLU A 101 28.21 1.21 42.26
CA GLU A 101 29.62 0.86 42.56
C GLU A 101 30.17 1.70 43.71
N GLN A 102 29.84 2.98 43.77
CA GLN A 102 30.23 3.85 44.88
C GLN A 102 29.60 3.42 46.23
N VAL A 103 28.29 3.21 46.24
CA VAL A 103 27.58 2.75 47.46
C VAL A 103 28.10 1.39 47.94
N GLN A 104 28.43 0.49 46.98
CA GLN A 104 29.04 -0.80 47.33
C GLN A 104 30.42 -0.64 47.98
N ALA A 105 31.24 0.24 47.48
CA ALA A 105 32.55 0.52 48.08
C ALA A 105 32.45 1.16 49.49
N GLU A 106 31.49 2.05 49.69
CA GLU A 106 31.16 2.62 51.02
C GLU A 106 30.69 1.54 52.00
N LEU A 107 29.81 0.64 51.56
CA LEU A 107 29.36 -0.48 52.35
C LEU A 107 30.50 -1.41 52.75
N ASP A 108 31.34 -1.77 51.79
CA ASP A 108 32.48 -2.65 52.04
C ASP A 108 33.44 -2.04 53.07
N ALA A 109 33.70 -0.70 53.00
CA ALA A 109 34.53 0.01 53.97
C ALA A 109 33.90 0.02 55.40
N VAL A 110 32.57 0.21 55.51
CA VAL A 110 31.86 0.15 56.79
C VAL A 110 31.89 -1.25 57.39
N LEU A 111 31.75 -2.29 56.58
CA LEU A 111 31.83 -3.69 57.02
C LEU A 111 33.22 -4.05 57.51
N GLU A 112 34.28 -3.60 56.83
CA GLU A 112 35.68 -3.76 57.27
C GLU A 112 35.94 -3.06 58.59
N TYR A 113 35.42 -1.84 58.75
CA TYR A 113 35.54 -1.09 60.03
C TYR A 113 34.81 -1.80 61.17
N LEU A 114 33.61 -2.31 60.92
CA LEU A 114 32.83 -3.08 61.91
C LEU A 114 33.57 -4.35 62.35
N GLU A 115 34.20 -5.07 61.43
CA GLU A 115 34.99 -6.24 61.76
C GLU A 115 36.21 -5.89 62.65
N LYS A 116 36.88 -4.74 62.41
CA LYS A 116 37.96 -4.26 63.26
C LYS A 116 37.48 -3.94 64.70
N ILE A 117 36.33 -3.24 64.82
CA ILE A 117 35.78 -2.95 66.13
C ILE A 117 35.41 -4.23 66.89
N HIS A 118 34.81 -5.21 66.24
CA HIS A 118 34.50 -6.51 66.88
C HIS A 118 35.75 -7.20 67.42
N LYS A 119 36.84 -7.18 66.67
CA LYS A 119 38.13 -7.77 67.12
C LYS A 119 38.75 -7.02 68.32
N GLU A 120 38.60 -5.70 68.38
CA GLU A 120 39.14 -4.89 69.45
C GLU A 120 38.29 -4.90 70.73
N CYS A 121 36.98 -5.15 70.61
CA CYS A 121 36.06 -5.09 71.76
C CYS A 121 35.71 -6.46 72.34
N ASP A 122 35.92 -7.57 71.60
CA ASP A 122 35.59 -8.92 72.06
C ASP A 122 36.83 -9.65 72.69
N GLU A 123 37.96 -8.97 72.82
CA GLU A 123 39.11 -9.39 73.66
C GLU A 123 38.96 -8.82 75.07
#